data_61ffc6da93c1ba9e7a908dd2cf541eb1
#
_entry.id   61ffc6da93c1ba9e7a908dd2cf541eb1
#
_cell.length_a   1.000
_cell.length_b   1.000
_cell.length_c   1.000
_cell.angle_alpha   90.00
_cell.angle_beta   90.00
_cell.angle_gamma   90.00
#
_symmetry.space_group_name_H-M   'P 1'
#
loop_
_entity.id
_entity.type
_entity.pdbx_description
1 polymer ?
#
loop_
_entity_poly.entity_id
_entity_poly.type
_entity_poly.pdbx_seq_one_letter_code
_entity_poly.pdbx_strand_id
1 'polypeptide(L)'
;MSTPNPDFPDALGHALFKEAADQSFQAITVTRAVGEEAPSEIVYVNEAFTEMTGYEAEEVIGETPGMLQGPKTEQEVLDRLDRKIQRGQTFHGETVNYRKDGSEFIIEWKVMPVEQDGDETYHVAVQRDVTDRRATA
;
A
#
# COMPACT_ATOMS: atom_id res chain seq x y z
N MET A 1 -20.76 14.28 5.76
CA MET A 1 -19.47 13.89 5.20
C MET A 1 -18.49 15.04 5.35
N SER A 2 -17.37 14.76 5.93
CA SER A 2 -16.37 15.80 6.02
C SER A 2 -15.61 15.87 4.70
N THR A 3 -15.66 17.02 4.08
CA THR A 3 -14.80 17.27 2.95
C THR A 3 -13.45 17.72 3.48
N PRO A 4 -12.36 17.36 2.81
CA PRO A 4 -11.10 18.00 3.12
C PRO A 4 -11.24 19.49 2.89
N ASN A 5 -10.34 20.27 3.42
CA ASN A 5 -10.37 21.71 3.34
C ASN A 5 -10.80 22.16 1.92
N PRO A 6 -11.97 22.80 1.75
CA PRO A 6 -12.47 23.11 0.42
C PRO A 6 -11.63 24.13 -0.34
N ASP A 7 -10.76 24.85 0.37
CA ASP A 7 -9.87 25.82 -0.27
C ASP A 7 -8.55 25.21 -0.71
N PHE A 8 -8.40 23.93 -0.55
CA PHE A 8 -7.14 23.23 -0.82
C PHE A 8 -7.04 22.94 -2.33
N PRO A 9 -6.17 23.63 -3.07
CA PRO A 9 -6.09 23.42 -4.53
C PRO A 9 -5.58 22.03 -4.87
N ASP A 10 -6.10 21.42 -5.93
CA ASP A 10 -5.71 20.09 -6.35
C ASP A 10 -4.20 19.97 -6.62
N ALA A 11 -3.64 20.97 -7.31
CA ALA A 11 -2.21 20.96 -7.63
C ALA A 11 -1.36 21.00 -6.35
N LEU A 12 -1.80 21.82 -5.39
CA LEU A 12 -1.12 21.90 -4.08
C LEU A 12 -1.32 20.60 -3.32
N GLY A 13 -2.49 19.98 -3.46
CA GLY A 13 -2.78 18.69 -2.83
C GLY A 13 -1.82 17.60 -3.28
N HIS A 14 -1.54 17.51 -4.57
CA HIS A 14 -0.59 16.54 -5.09
C HIS A 14 0.82 16.79 -4.54
N ALA A 15 1.25 18.04 -4.55
CA ALA A 15 2.58 18.39 -4.03
C ALA A 15 2.72 18.11 -2.55
N LEU A 16 1.69 18.43 -1.77
CA LEU A 16 1.71 18.18 -0.32
C LEU A 16 1.65 16.70 0.00
N PHE A 17 0.84 15.93 -0.74
CA PHE A 17 0.79 14.49 -0.55
C PHE A 17 2.17 13.88 -0.81
N LYS A 18 2.77 14.21 -1.94
CA LYS A 18 4.06 13.67 -2.32
C LYS A 18 5.12 14.00 -1.27
N GLU A 19 5.15 15.26 -0.82
CA GLU A 19 6.13 15.68 0.19
C GLU A 19 5.89 14.94 1.51
N ALA A 20 4.64 14.87 1.96
CA ALA A 20 4.31 14.19 3.20
C ALA A 20 4.64 12.70 3.12
N ALA A 21 4.34 12.07 1.99
CA ALA A 21 4.63 10.65 1.79
C ALA A 21 6.13 10.39 1.75
N ASP A 22 6.88 11.26 1.05
CA ASP A 22 8.32 11.11 0.95
C ASP A 22 9.01 11.24 2.32
N GLN A 23 8.43 12.05 3.22
CA GLN A 23 9.00 12.29 4.55
C GLN A 23 8.46 11.34 5.62
N SER A 24 7.50 10.49 5.29
CA SER A 24 6.87 9.60 6.26
C SER A 24 7.86 8.56 6.77
N PHE A 25 7.80 8.26 8.06
CA PHE A 25 8.55 7.16 8.65
C PHE A 25 7.96 5.80 8.28
N GLN A 26 6.69 5.76 7.92
CA GLN A 26 6.04 4.52 7.52
C GLN A 26 6.09 4.36 6.00
N ALA A 27 6.16 3.13 5.55
CA ALA A 27 6.13 2.84 4.13
C ALA A 27 4.77 3.21 3.53
N ILE A 28 4.79 3.85 2.38
CA ILE A 28 3.57 4.24 1.66
C ILE A 28 3.67 3.72 0.23
N THR A 29 2.61 3.07 -0.21
CA THR A 29 2.47 2.56 -1.57
C THR A 29 1.16 3.06 -2.15
N VAL A 30 1.19 3.53 -3.38
CA VAL A 30 -0.02 3.87 -4.12
C VAL A 30 -0.15 2.90 -5.27
N THR A 31 -1.34 2.32 -5.43
CA THR A 31 -1.64 1.41 -6.54
C THR A 31 -2.75 1.98 -7.39
N ARG A 32 -2.77 1.56 -8.65
CA ARG A 32 -3.78 1.94 -9.61
C ARG A 32 -4.26 0.70 -10.36
N ALA A 33 -5.57 0.59 -10.55
CA ALA A 33 -6.17 -0.42 -11.39
C ALA A 33 -7.08 0.26 -12.40
N VAL A 34 -7.12 -0.27 -13.61
CA VAL A 34 -8.02 0.21 -14.67
C VAL A 34 -9.03 -0.88 -14.94
N GLY A 35 -10.32 -0.58 -14.69
CA GLY A 35 -11.38 -1.57 -14.80
C GLY A 35 -11.42 -2.49 -13.59
N GLU A 36 -12.43 -3.36 -13.56
CA GLU A 36 -12.69 -4.21 -12.38
C GLU A 36 -11.80 -5.45 -12.33
N GLU A 37 -11.33 -5.91 -13.47
CA GLU A 37 -10.58 -7.16 -13.55
C GLU A 37 -9.08 -6.97 -13.70
N ALA A 38 -8.63 -5.73 -13.93
CA ALA A 38 -7.21 -5.47 -14.08
C ALA A 38 -6.53 -5.56 -12.72
N PRO A 39 -5.37 -6.22 -12.63
CA PRO A 39 -4.62 -6.22 -11.37
C PRO A 39 -4.14 -4.82 -11.05
N SER A 40 -4.08 -4.50 -9.75
CA SER A 40 -3.53 -3.22 -9.31
C SER A 40 -2.03 -3.21 -9.54
N GLU A 41 -1.53 -2.11 -10.07
CA GLU A 41 -0.09 -1.92 -10.23
C GLU A 41 0.40 -0.81 -9.32
N ILE A 42 1.62 -0.95 -8.85
CA ILE A 42 2.26 0.04 -8.00
C ILE A 42 2.67 1.23 -8.87
N VAL A 43 2.23 2.43 -8.48
CA VAL A 43 2.58 3.65 -9.21
C VAL A 43 3.45 4.60 -8.37
N TYR A 44 3.54 4.37 -7.06
CA TYR A 44 4.37 5.19 -6.17
C TYR A 44 4.75 4.40 -4.93
N VAL A 45 6.00 4.52 -4.51
CA VAL A 45 6.46 4.08 -3.19
C VAL A 45 7.38 5.16 -2.64
N ASN A 46 7.42 5.28 -1.31
CA ASN A 46 8.31 6.24 -0.66
C ASN A 46 9.61 5.56 -0.22
N GLU A 47 10.53 6.35 0.33
CA GLU A 47 11.81 5.84 0.78
C GLU A 47 11.68 4.82 1.90
N ALA A 48 10.72 5.02 2.81
CA ALA A 48 10.48 4.07 3.90
C ALA A 48 10.10 2.68 3.37
N PHE A 49 9.38 2.61 2.25
CA PHE A 49 9.08 1.34 1.60
C PHE A 49 10.37 0.65 1.14
N THR A 50 11.26 1.40 0.53
CA THR A 50 12.55 0.87 0.07
C THR A 50 13.37 0.34 1.24
N GLU A 51 13.41 1.08 2.33
CA GLU A 51 14.12 0.65 3.54
C GLU A 51 13.50 -0.61 4.15
N MET A 52 12.18 -0.70 4.14
CA MET A 52 11.47 -1.84 4.71
C MET A 52 11.64 -3.11 3.90
N THR A 53 11.59 -3.00 2.56
CA THR A 53 11.55 -4.17 1.68
C THR A 53 12.88 -4.50 1.01
N GLY A 54 13.77 -3.55 0.90
CA GLY A 54 15.02 -3.70 0.16
C GLY A 54 14.87 -3.51 -1.34
N TYR A 55 13.66 -3.24 -1.83
CA TYR A 55 13.44 -2.96 -3.26
C TYR A 55 13.49 -1.46 -3.52
N GLU A 56 14.19 -1.08 -4.59
CA GLU A 56 14.18 0.30 -5.06
C GLU A 56 12.86 0.60 -5.80
N ALA A 57 12.50 1.88 -5.88
CA ALA A 57 11.26 2.28 -6.52
C ALA A 57 11.18 1.77 -7.97
N GLU A 58 12.26 1.90 -8.74
CA GLU A 58 12.27 1.47 -10.13
C GLU A 58 12.09 -0.04 -10.29
N GLU A 59 12.35 -0.81 -9.25
CA GLU A 59 12.16 -2.26 -9.30
C GLU A 59 10.70 -2.66 -9.11
N VAL A 60 9.90 -1.80 -8.47
CA VAL A 60 8.53 -2.18 -8.09
C VAL A 60 7.46 -1.40 -8.85
N ILE A 61 7.77 -0.23 -9.39
CA ILE A 61 6.79 0.53 -10.16
C ILE A 61 6.34 -0.31 -11.37
N GLY A 62 5.03 -0.45 -11.54
CA GLY A 62 4.45 -1.28 -12.59
C GLY A 62 4.20 -2.72 -12.18
N GLU A 63 4.77 -3.16 -11.05
CA GLU A 63 4.55 -4.51 -10.53
C GLU A 63 3.31 -4.52 -9.64
N THR A 64 2.81 -5.72 -9.35
CA THR A 64 1.68 -5.85 -8.40
C THR A 64 2.23 -5.99 -6.99
N PRO A 65 1.46 -5.55 -5.97
CA PRO A 65 1.90 -5.71 -4.58
C PRO A 65 2.12 -7.16 -4.17
N GLY A 66 1.54 -8.11 -4.90
CA GLY A 66 1.73 -9.54 -4.66
C GLY A 66 3.18 -9.99 -4.77
N MET A 67 4.05 -9.20 -5.36
CA MET A 67 5.47 -9.53 -5.44
C MET A 67 6.13 -9.71 -4.08
N LEU A 68 5.54 -9.16 -3.02
CA LEU A 68 6.06 -9.28 -1.66
C LEU A 68 5.56 -10.54 -0.94
N GLN A 69 4.65 -11.28 -1.54
CA GLN A 69 4.05 -12.47 -0.94
C GLN A 69 4.96 -13.68 -1.11
N GLY A 70 4.78 -14.66 -0.24
CA GLY A 70 5.54 -15.90 -0.29
C GLY A 70 4.87 -17.01 0.51
N PRO A 71 5.60 -18.09 0.80
CA PRO A 71 4.99 -19.33 1.34
C PRO A 71 4.18 -19.15 2.63
N LYS A 72 4.58 -18.25 3.51
CA LYS A 72 3.89 -18.06 4.79
C LYS A 72 2.85 -16.94 4.77
N THR A 73 2.66 -16.28 3.63
CA THR A 73 1.62 -15.26 3.50
C THR A 73 0.25 -15.93 3.64
N GLU A 74 -0.58 -15.38 4.51
CA GLU A 74 -1.84 -16.03 4.89
C GLU A 74 -2.94 -15.71 3.90
N GLN A 75 -3.40 -16.72 3.18
CA GLN A 75 -4.42 -16.55 2.13
C GLN A 75 -5.71 -15.94 2.68
N GLU A 76 -6.09 -16.32 3.90
CA GLU A 76 -7.32 -15.78 4.53
C GLU A 76 -7.25 -14.26 4.73
N VAL A 77 -6.04 -13.73 5.02
CA VAL A 77 -5.85 -12.29 5.16
C VAL A 77 -5.99 -11.61 3.79
N LEU A 78 -5.41 -12.21 2.75
CA LEU A 78 -5.51 -11.69 1.38
C LEU A 78 -6.95 -11.73 0.87
N ASP A 79 -7.69 -12.77 1.21
CA ASP A 79 -9.10 -12.87 0.82
C ASP A 79 -9.93 -11.77 1.49
N ARG A 80 -9.63 -11.46 2.73
CA ARG A 80 -10.30 -10.37 3.46
C ARG A 80 -9.96 -9.01 2.84
N LEU A 81 -8.70 -8.82 2.44
CA LEU A 81 -8.28 -7.62 1.72
C LEU A 81 -9.10 -7.45 0.44
N ASP A 82 -9.19 -8.51 -0.36
CA ASP A 82 -9.93 -8.46 -1.63
C ASP A 82 -11.40 -8.11 -1.42
N ARG A 83 -12.04 -8.68 -0.39
CA ARG A 83 -13.43 -8.38 -0.08
C ARG A 83 -13.62 -6.90 0.30
N LYS A 84 -12.70 -6.37 1.10
CA LYS A 84 -12.76 -4.97 1.52
C LYS A 84 -12.58 -4.04 0.32
N ILE A 85 -11.61 -4.35 -0.54
CA ILE A 85 -11.35 -3.54 -1.73
C ILE A 85 -12.57 -3.52 -2.64
N GLN A 86 -13.19 -4.68 -2.89
CA GLN A 86 -14.36 -4.78 -3.75
C GLN A 86 -15.55 -3.98 -3.22
N ARG A 87 -15.62 -3.79 -1.91
CA ARG A 87 -16.70 -3.04 -1.26
C ARG A 87 -16.37 -1.57 -1.06
N GLY A 88 -15.20 -1.12 -1.53
CA GLY A 88 -14.77 0.26 -1.34
C GLY A 88 -14.48 0.61 0.11
N GLN A 89 -14.12 -0.37 0.91
CA GLN A 89 -13.89 -0.22 2.35
C GLN A 89 -12.40 -0.21 2.65
N THR A 90 -12.04 0.36 3.81
CA THR A 90 -10.67 0.34 4.30
C THR A 90 -10.35 -1.04 4.87
N PHE A 91 -9.19 -1.54 4.52
CA PHE A 91 -8.67 -2.79 5.06
C PHE A 91 -7.57 -2.50 6.09
N HIS A 92 -7.47 -3.36 7.10
CA HIS A 92 -6.36 -3.34 8.06
C HIS A 92 -6.04 -4.78 8.45
N GLY A 93 -4.80 -5.17 8.35
CA GLY A 93 -4.40 -6.53 8.71
C GLY A 93 -2.90 -6.71 8.85
N GLU A 94 -2.52 -7.94 9.17
CA GLU A 94 -1.13 -8.37 9.30
C GLU A 94 -0.95 -9.70 8.60
N THR A 95 0.21 -9.90 8.00
CA THR A 95 0.60 -11.20 7.48
C THR A 95 2.12 -11.22 7.25
N VAL A 96 2.62 -12.32 6.72
CA VAL A 96 4.04 -12.47 6.41
C VAL A 96 4.31 -12.02 4.98
N ASN A 97 5.26 -11.13 4.81
CA ASN A 97 5.79 -10.75 3.50
C ASN A 97 7.29 -11.01 3.45
N TYR A 98 7.89 -10.79 2.31
CA TYR A 98 9.30 -11.13 2.06
C TYR A 98 10.03 -9.94 1.46
N ARG A 99 11.23 -9.68 1.98
CA ARG A 99 12.13 -8.65 1.45
C ARG A 99 12.84 -9.16 0.21
N LYS A 100 13.50 -8.26 -0.49
CA LYS A 100 14.26 -8.60 -1.70
C LYS A 100 15.30 -9.70 -1.45
N ASP A 101 15.92 -9.73 -0.26
CA ASP A 101 16.91 -10.74 0.08
C ASP A 101 16.32 -12.09 0.47
N GLY A 102 15.00 -12.23 0.44
CA GLY A 102 14.30 -13.45 0.78
C GLY A 102 13.94 -13.58 2.26
N SER A 103 14.38 -12.65 3.10
CA SER A 103 14.02 -12.70 4.52
C SER A 103 12.57 -12.34 4.71
N GLU A 104 11.92 -13.02 5.65
CA GLU A 104 10.51 -12.75 5.94
C GLU A 104 10.36 -11.67 6.99
N PHE A 105 9.24 -10.94 6.94
CA PHE A 105 8.90 -9.97 7.96
C PHE A 105 7.39 -9.96 8.13
N ILE A 106 6.94 -9.49 9.29
CA ILE A 106 5.51 -9.33 9.55
C ILE A 106 5.13 -7.93 9.15
N ILE A 107 4.26 -7.83 8.15
CA ILE A 107 3.74 -6.54 7.72
C ILE A 107 2.39 -6.29 8.38
N GLU A 108 2.22 -5.10 8.93
CA GLU A 108 0.91 -4.59 9.30
C GLU A 108 0.61 -3.46 8.33
N TRP A 109 -0.59 -3.48 7.73
CA TRP A 109 -0.89 -2.42 6.75
C TRP A 109 -2.37 -2.10 6.70
N LYS A 110 -2.63 -0.87 6.29
CA LYS A 110 -3.97 -0.39 5.98
C LYS A 110 -4.01 -0.04 4.49
N VAL A 111 -5.11 -0.39 3.84
CA VAL A 111 -5.33 -0.04 2.45
C VAL A 111 -6.63 0.76 2.38
N MET A 112 -6.53 1.95 1.82
CA MET A 112 -7.64 2.89 1.77
C MET A 112 -7.95 3.24 0.33
N PRO A 113 -9.23 3.21 -0.06
CA PRO A 113 -9.59 3.67 -1.39
C PRO A 113 -9.42 5.19 -1.47
N VAL A 114 -8.97 5.67 -2.63
CA VAL A 114 -8.97 7.08 -2.91
C VAL A 114 -9.95 7.34 -4.03
N GLU A 115 -10.25 8.62 -4.24
CA GLU A 115 -11.25 9.02 -5.21
C GLU A 115 -10.95 8.46 -6.57
N GLN A 116 -11.97 7.87 -7.20
CA GLN A 116 -11.87 7.25 -8.50
C GLN A 116 -11.98 8.31 -9.58
N ASP A 117 -11.14 8.19 -10.61
CA ASP A 117 -11.16 9.08 -11.75
C ASP A 117 -11.46 8.24 -13.00
N GLY A 118 -12.70 8.35 -13.52
CA GLY A 118 -13.14 7.52 -14.62
C GLY A 118 -13.22 6.05 -14.20
N ASP A 119 -12.56 5.16 -14.92
CA ASP A 119 -12.50 3.75 -14.58
C ASP A 119 -11.19 3.38 -13.86
N GLU A 120 -10.39 4.36 -13.50
CA GLU A 120 -9.19 4.13 -12.71
C GLU A 120 -9.52 4.17 -11.23
N THR A 121 -9.05 3.17 -10.50
CA THR A 121 -9.23 3.07 -9.05
C THR A 121 -7.86 3.13 -8.38
N TYR A 122 -7.73 4.02 -7.42
CA TYR A 122 -6.47 4.18 -6.68
C TYR A 122 -6.65 3.74 -5.24
N HIS A 123 -5.61 3.14 -4.69
CA HIS A 123 -5.54 2.80 -3.27
C HIS A 123 -4.24 3.29 -2.69
N VAL A 124 -4.30 3.75 -1.44
CA VAL A 124 -3.11 4.11 -0.67
C VAL A 124 -2.94 3.06 0.42
N ALA A 125 -1.76 2.48 0.51
CA ALA A 125 -1.41 1.55 1.58
C ALA A 125 -0.37 2.21 2.47
N VAL A 126 -0.63 2.19 3.79
CA VAL A 126 0.33 2.60 4.81
C VAL A 126 0.78 1.35 5.52
N GLN A 127 2.09 1.11 5.55
CA GLN A 127 2.65 -0.18 5.93
C GLN A 127 3.77 -0.02 6.93
N ARG A 128 3.91 -1.00 7.83
CA ARG A 128 5.05 -1.03 8.75
C ARG A 128 5.44 -2.48 9.06
N ASP A 129 6.71 -2.64 9.42
CA ASP A 129 7.27 -3.91 9.84
C ASP A 129 7.04 -4.05 11.34
N VAL A 130 6.30 -5.08 11.73
CA VAL A 130 5.99 -5.33 13.15
C VAL A 130 6.55 -6.68 13.61
N THR A 131 7.61 -7.14 12.95
CA THR A 131 8.24 -8.42 13.24
C THR A 131 8.62 -8.54 14.72
N ASP A 132 9.19 -7.50 15.28
CA ASP A 132 9.61 -7.51 16.70
C ASP A 132 8.43 -7.67 17.64
N ARG A 133 7.28 -7.11 17.30
CA ARG A 133 6.08 -7.23 18.12
C ARG A 133 5.62 -8.68 18.20
N ARG A 134 5.59 -9.40 17.07
CA ARG A 134 5.19 -10.82 17.04
C ARG A 134 6.22 -11.71 17.72
N ALA A 135 7.49 -11.38 17.55
CA ALA A 135 8.58 -12.17 18.10
C ALA A 135 8.58 -12.17 19.61
N THR A 136 8.03 -11.14 20.24
CA THR A 136 8.01 -11.01 21.71
C THR A 136 6.70 -11.48 22.33
N ALA A 137 5.75 -11.87 21.51
CA ALA A 137 4.43 -12.31 22.00
C ALA A 137 4.47 -13.72 22.61
#